data_d7c1d3243bdd9653ccc4d1542ba926f0
#
_entry.id   d7c1d3243bdd9653ccc4d1542ba926f0
#
_cell.length_a   1.000
_cell.length_b   1.000
_cell.length_c   1.000
_cell.angle_alpha   90.00
_cell.angle_beta   90.00
_cell.angle_gamma   90.00
#
_symmetry.space_group_name_H-M   'P 1'
#
loop_
_entity.id
_entity.type
_entity.pdbx_description
1 polymer ?
#
loop_
_entity_poly.entity_id
_entity_poly.type
_entity_poly.pdbx_seq_one_letter_code
_entity_poly.pdbx_strand_id
1 'polypeptide(L)'
;MKNLLLIQGEELNAAPVASDTTSVETTPAHTLEQITNPENLKENVDKLLDYDLSSLVNTLAEGAVNIGLKILAALVIFYIGRWIVRRMMLFMDRVYERRKVEVSLRSFLSGIIKVLLYVAIILVVIQVLGINTTSIVAMLASAGLAIGMALSGTLQNFAGGVMILFLKPYRVGDYIDAQGEEGTVSKIGLFSTEIRTVDNRVIYIPNSTISTSVIDNYSMSEMRRVDWSVAVDYGTDANKVREALMAIMRSDKRIVGDPEPVVFLTEMGDSAVKFSARGWVRNSDYWDVKFNINERIYSELSAVGFNFARPKMDVRVKNN
;
A
#
# COMPACT_ATOMS: atom_id res chain seq x y z
N MET A 1 13.26 28.21 35.33
CA MET A 1 14.71 28.41 35.23
C MET A 1 15.00 28.58 33.74
N LYS A 2 14.99 29.82 33.29
CA LYS A 2 16.11 30.73 32.93
C LYS A 2 16.99 30.13 31.82
N ASN A 3 16.79 30.65 30.63
CA ASN A 3 17.64 31.46 29.73
C ASN A 3 16.90 31.52 28.37
N LEU A 4 16.31 32.52 27.95
CA LEU A 4 16.43 34.00 27.74
C LEU A 4 17.67 34.41 26.93
N LEU A 5 17.38 34.87 25.69
CA LEU A 5 18.02 35.92 24.87
C LEU A 5 19.46 35.69 24.36
N LEU A 6 19.55 35.72 23.03
CA LEU A 6 20.39 36.75 22.38
C LEU A 6 19.90 36.95 20.93
N ILE A 7 19.24 38.09 20.77
CA ILE A 7 19.02 38.77 19.49
C ILE A 7 20.32 39.50 19.20
N GLN A 8 20.98 39.19 18.08
CA GLN A 8 21.94 40.12 17.49
C GLN A 8 21.40 40.57 16.15
N GLY A 9 21.15 41.89 16.12
CA GLY A 9 20.79 42.60 14.92
C GLY A 9 21.95 42.67 13.94
N GLU A 10 21.65 42.45 12.71
CA GLU A 10 22.49 42.80 11.58
C GLU A 10 21.98 44.11 11.00
N GLU A 11 22.83 45.13 11.10
CA GLU A 11 22.64 46.50 10.65
C GLU A 11 22.35 46.53 9.14
N LEU A 12 21.27 47.21 8.78
CA LEU A 12 21.02 47.70 7.43
C LEU A 12 22.13 48.72 7.07
N ASN A 13 23.05 48.33 6.27
CA ASN A 13 24.03 49.23 5.65
C ASN A 13 23.33 49.90 4.46
N ALA A 14 22.79 51.10 4.73
CA ALA A 14 22.30 51.99 3.69
C ALA A 14 23.46 52.58 2.89
N ALA A 15 23.57 52.17 1.63
CA ALA A 15 24.44 52.83 0.69
C ALA A 15 23.97 54.26 0.40
N PRO A 16 24.88 55.26 0.30
CA PRO A 16 24.50 56.64 0.08
C PRO A 16 23.98 56.85 -1.33
N VAL A 17 22.82 57.49 -1.41
CA VAL A 17 22.28 58.02 -2.68
C VAL A 17 23.21 59.10 -3.19
N ALA A 18 24.02 58.81 -4.18
CA ALA A 18 24.74 59.77 -4.97
C ALA A 18 23.73 60.57 -5.82
N SER A 19 23.54 61.80 -5.47
CA SER A 19 22.85 62.79 -6.30
C SER A 19 23.73 63.12 -7.51
N ASP A 20 23.55 62.40 -8.60
CA ASP A 20 24.16 62.79 -9.88
C ASP A 20 23.21 63.75 -10.58
N THR A 21 23.46 65.02 -10.37
CA THR A 21 22.98 66.11 -11.21
C THR A 21 23.73 66.01 -12.55
N THR A 22 23.22 65.22 -13.46
CA THR A 22 23.67 65.22 -14.84
C THR A 22 23.25 66.54 -15.47
N SER A 23 24.26 67.38 -15.62
CA SER A 23 24.29 68.53 -16.51
C SER A 23 23.72 68.13 -17.86
N VAL A 24 22.68 68.86 -18.27
CA VAL A 24 22.16 68.86 -19.67
C VAL A 24 23.34 69.27 -20.55
N GLU A 25 24.03 68.33 -21.12
CA GLU A 25 24.97 68.58 -22.22
C GLU A 25 24.11 69.00 -23.42
N THR A 26 24.22 70.28 -23.70
CA THR A 26 23.77 70.87 -24.96
C THR A 26 24.40 70.05 -26.09
N THR A 27 23.58 69.29 -26.81
CA THR A 27 23.95 68.60 -28.03
C THR A 27 24.68 69.59 -28.97
N PRO A 28 25.92 69.34 -29.38
CA PRO A 28 26.62 70.28 -30.24
C PRO A 28 25.90 70.40 -31.57
N ALA A 29 25.71 71.61 -32.03
CA ALA A 29 25.08 71.93 -33.32
C ALA A 29 25.72 71.17 -34.53
N HIS A 30 26.88 70.64 -34.34
CA HIS A 30 27.59 69.74 -35.29
C HIS A 30 26.87 68.40 -35.54
N THR A 31 26.08 67.89 -34.64
CA THR A 31 25.41 66.59 -34.82
C THR A 31 24.14 66.73 -35.73
N LEU A 32 23.49 67.89 -35.69
CA LEU A 32 22.31 68.17 -36.54
C LEU A 32 22.74 68.43 -37.97
N GLU A 33 23.90 69.07 -38.17
CA GLU A 33 24.43 69.34 -39.49
C GLU A 33 24.95 68.10 -40.22
N GLN A 34 25.42 67.07 -39.44
CA GLN A 34 25.81 65.78 -40.00
C GLN A 34 24.59 64.94 -40.41
N ILE A 35 23.45 65.11 -39.76
CA ILE A 35 22.22 64.33 -40.06
C ILE A 35 21.48 64.95 -41.25
N THR A 36 21.64 66.25 -41.50
CA THR A 36 20.93 66.97 -42.58
C THR A 36 21.77 67.15 -43.85
N ASN A 37 23.01 66.70 -43.90
CA ASN A 37 23.79 66.73 -45.09
C ASN A 37 23.22 65.75 -46.15
N PRO A 38 22.84 66.24 -47.36
CA PRO A 38 22.23 65.43 -48.42
C PRO A 38 23.10 64.25 -48.87
N GLU A 39 24.40 64.30 -48.71
CA GLU A 39 25.33 63.19 -49.04
C GLU A 39 25.28 62.10 -47.97
N ASN A 40 25.19 62.45 -46.70
CA ASN A 40 25.02 61.48 -45.59
C ASN A 40 23.60 60.86 -45.60
N LEU A 41 22.58 61.62 -46.01
CA LEU A 41 21.24 61.09 -46.19
C LEU A 41 21.19 60.10 -47.36
N LYS A 42 21.83 60.34 -48.46
CA LYS A 42 21.95 59.37 -49.56
C LYS A 42 22.70 58.13 -49.13
N GLU A 43 23.84 58.28 -48.46
CA GLU A 43 24.61 57.14 -47.96
C GLU A 43 23.87 56.30 -46.90
N ASN A 44 23.10 56.95 -46.02
CA ASN A 44 22.25 56.27 -45.06
C ASN A 44 21.01 55.62 -45.73
N VAL A 45 20.43 56.25 -46.74
CA VAL A 45 19.33 55.67 -47.52
C VAL A 45 19.87 54.52 -48.39
N ASP A 46 21.01 54.63 -48.99
CA ASP A 46 21.66 53.54 -49.75
C ASP A 46 22.03 52.38 -48.81
N LYS A 47 22.52 52.65 -47.60
CA LYS A 47 22.75 51.64 -46.56
C LYS A 47 21.47 50.98 -46.04
N LEU A 48 20.35 51.70 -46.01
CA LEU A 48 19.03 51.17 -45.69
C LEU A 48 18.42 50.42 -46.86
N LEU A 49 18.71 50.80 -48.10
CA LEU A 49 18.30 50.11 -49.33
C LEU A 49 19.21 48.90 -49.63
N ASP A 50 20.46 48.94 -49.20
CA ASP A 50 21.43 47.84 -49.22
C ASP A 50 21.18 46.83 -48.08
N TYR A 51 20.08 46.97 -47.33
CA TYR A 51 19.60 45.87 -46.51
C TYR A 51 19.29 44.73 -47.48
N ASP A 52 20.25 43.92 -47.63
CA ASP A 52 20.40 42.89 -48.66
C ASP A 52 19.14 42.02 -48.67
N LEU A 53 18.24 42.27 -49.65
CA LEU A 53 17.07 41.43 -49.86
C LEU A 53 17.47 39.97 -49.91
N SER A 54 18.71 39.67 -50.30
CA SER A 54 19.27 38.34 -50.33
C SER A 54 19.53 37.80 -48.93
N SER A 55 19.94 38.63 -47.95
CA SER A 55 20.12 38.20 -46.54
C SER A 55 18.77 37.90 -45.86
N LEU A 56 17.74 38.69 -46.14
CA LEU A 56 16.37 38.43 -45.66
C LEU A 56 15.79 37.17 -46.27
N VAL A 57 15.96 36.97 -47.57
CA VAL A 57 15.50 35.77 -48.29
C VAL A 57 16.26 34.54 -47.76
N ASN A 58 17.57 34.62 -47.53
CA ASN A 58 18.35 33.51 -46.97
C ASN A 58 17.92 33.20 -45.54
N THR A 59 17.72 34.21 -44.68
CA THR A 59 17.26 33.98 -43.29
C THR A 59 15.86 33.39 -43.25
N LEU A 60 14.98 33.82 -44.13
CA LEU A 60 13.61 33.24 -44.26
C LEU A 60 13.67 31.83 -44.83
N ALA A 61 14.54 31.58 -45.81
CA ALA A 61 14.75 30.27 -46.40
C ALA A 61 15.33 29.28 -45.39
N GLU A 62 16.36 29.67 -44.61
CA GLU A 62 16.93 28.84 -43.51
C GLU A 62 15.90 28.59 -42.43
N GLY A 63 15.10 29.60 -42.05
CA GLY A 63 13.99 29.45 -41.12
C GLY A 63 12.94 28.44 -41.61
N ALA A 64 12.54 28.55 -42.86
CA ALA A 64 11.57 27.66 -43.47
C ALA A 64 12.10 26.22 -43.61
N VAL A 65 13.37 26.05 -43.98
CA VAL A 65 14.03 24.73 -44.03
C VAL A 65 14.10 24.10 -42.64
N ASN A 66 14.45 24.88 -41.61
CA ASN A 66 14.56 24.41 -40.24
C ASN A 66 13.19 23.98 -39.65
N ILE A 67 12.13 24.76 -39.93
CA ILE A 67 10.74 24.41 -39.57
C ILE A 67 10.31 23.17 -40.37
N GLY A 68 10.61 23.10 -41.65
CA GLY A 68 10.31 21.94 -42.49
C GLY A 68 10.96 20.66 -41.98
N LEU A 69 12.23 20.71 -41.56
CA LEU A 69 12.94 19.59 -40.96
C LEU A 69 12.36 19.15 -39.62
N LYS A 70 11.95 20.11 -38.78
CA LYS A 70 11.29 19.82 -37.49
C LYS A 70 9.94 19.12 -37.72
N ILE A 71 9.14 19.60 -38.68
CA ILE A 71 7.86 18.98 -39.03
C ILE A 71 8.09 17.56 -39.58
N LEU A 72 9.06 17.39 -40.47
CA LEU A 72 9.41 16.07 -41.00
C LEU A 72 9.83 15.10 -39.88
N ALA A 73 10.74 15.55 -38.99
CA ALA A 73 11.16 14.77 -37.83
C ALA A 73 9.98 14.41 -36.91
N ALA A 74 9.09 15.37 -36.62
CA ALA A 74 7.88 15.15 -35.84
C ALA A 74 6.95 14.10 -36.46
N LEU A 75 6.75 14.15 -37.77
CA LEU A 75 5.95 13.15 -38.51
C LEU A 75 6.60 11.77 -38.44
N VAL A 76 7.90 11.69 -38.67
CA VAL A 76 8.65 10.41 -38.59
C VAL A 76 8.50 9.80 -37.18
N ILE A 77 8.71 10.61 -36.12
CA ILE A 77 8.56 10.15 -34.73
C ILE A 77 7.13 9.73 -34.45
N PHE A 78 6.13 10.47 -34.94
CA PHE A 78 4.71 10.12 -34.77
C PHE A 78 4.38 8.77 -35.43
N TYR A 79 4.81 8.54 -36.67
CA TYR A 79 4.54 7.30 -37.38
C TYR A 79 5.28 6.11 -36.76
N ILE A 80 6.55 6.30 -36.36
CA ILE A 80 7.31 5.26 -35.63
C ILE A 80 6.66 4.97 -34.27
N GLY A 81 6.30 6.01 -33.51
CA GLY A 81 5.62 5.86 -32.22
C GLY A 81 4.27 5.14 -32.37
N ARG A 82 3.45 5.51 -33.36
CA ARG A 82 2.20 4.81 -33.68
C ARG A 82 2.42 3.36 -34.05
N TRP A 83 3.47 3.05 -34.81
CA TRP A 83 3.82 1.67 -35.16
C TRP A 83 4.22 0.86 -33.92
N ILE A 84 5.04 1.44 -33.02
CA ILE A 84 5.42 0.82 -31.76
C ILE A 84 4.20 0.54 -30.88
N VAL A 85 3.31 1.54 -30.70
CA VAL A 85 2.06 1.38 -29.94
C VAL A 85 1.22 0.25 -30.51
N ARG A 86 1.03 0.24 -31.83
CA ARG A 86 0.26 -0.82 -32.49
C ARG A 86 0.88 -2.20 -32.26
N ARG A 87 2.22 -2.30 -32.35
CA ARG A 87 2.94 -3.57 -32.13
C ARG A 87 2.81 -4.04 -30.67
N MET A 88 2.90 -3.10 -29.74
CA MET A 88 2.75 -3.38 -28.30
C MET A 88 1.33 -3.83 -27.97
N MET A 89 0.30 -3.17 -28.52
CA MET A 89 -1.10 -3.57 -28.32
C MET A 89 -1.37 -4.97 -28.86
N LEU A 90 -0.86 -5.32 -30.05
CA LEU A 90 -0.98 -6.67 -30.61
C LEU A 90 -0.27 -7.73 -29.74
N PHE A 91 0.86 -7.38 -29.13
CA PHE A 91 1.54 -8.27 -28.19
C PHE A 91 0.71 -8.48 -26.94
N MET A 92 0.18 -7.40 -26.33
CA MET A 92 -0.70 -7.47 -25.16
C MET A 92 -1.95 -8.30 -25.42
N ASP A 93 -2.57 -8.13 -26.59
CA ASP A 93 -3.75 -8.92 -26.97
C ASP A 93 -3.46 -10.42 -26.97
N ARG A 94 -2.31 -10.85 -27.49
CA ARG A 94 -1.88 -12.26 -27.46
C ARG A 94 -1.66 -12.76 -26.03
N VAL A 95 -1.10 -11.93 -25.14
CA VAL A 95 -0.90 -12.29 -23.73
C VAL A 95 -2.24 -12.45 -23.04
N TYR A 96 -3.19 -11.52 -23.25
CA TYR A 96 -4.52 -11.60 -22.67
C TYR A 96 -5.28 -12.84 -23.12
N GLU A 97 -5.21 -13.21 -24.40
CA GLU A 97 -5.81 -14.42 -24.92
C GLU A 97 -5.22 -15.69 -24.29
N ARG A 98 -3.89 -15.77 -24.19
CA ARG A 98 -3.22 -16.91 -23.55
C ARG A 98 -3.57 -17.06 -22.08
N ARG A 99 -3.75 -15.95 -21.37
CA ARG A 99 -4.07 -15.92 -19.93
C ARG A 99 -5.57 -15.95 -19.64
N LYS A 100 -6.43 -16.04 -20.67
CA LYS A 100 -7.90 -16.04 -20.55
C LYS A 100 -8.41 -14.88 -19.70
N VAL A 101 -7.83 -13.69 -19.89
CA VAL A 101 -8.24 -12.47 -19.18
C VAL A 101 -9.65 -12.10 -19.62
N GLU A 102 -10.51 -11.74 -18.67
CA GLU A 102 -11.89 -11.32 -18.94
C GLU A 102 -11.94 -10.16 -19.93
N VAL A 103 -12.91 -10.20 -20.84
CA VAL A 103 -13.05 -9.25 -21.97
C VAL A 103 -13.16 -7.82 -21.48
N SER A 104 -13.92 -7.60 -20.41
CA SER A 104 -14.12 -6.25 -19.81
C SER A 104 -12.81 -5.67 -19.27
N LEU A 105 -12.05 -6.48 -18.54
CA LEU A 105 -10.76 -6.08 -17.97
C LEU A 105 -9.72 -5.83 -19.07
N ARG A 106 -9.68 -6.68 -20.11
CA ARG A 106 -8.82 -6.50 -21.29
C ARG A 106 -9.10 -5.16 -21.98
N SER A 107 -10.39 -4.86 -22.25
CA SER A 107 -10.80 -3.61 -22.90
C SER A 107 -10.38 -2.39 -22.09
N PHE A 108 -10.63 -2.42 -20.78
CA PHE A 108 -10.30 -1.34 -19.86
C PHE A 108 -8.79 -1.06 -19.79
N LEU A 109 -7.98 -2.11 -19.52
CA LEU A 109 -6.52 -1.98 -19.44
C LEU A 109 -5.91 -1.53 -20.75
N SER A 110 -6.35 -2.12 -21.87
CA SER A 110 -5.89 -1.72 -23.20
C SER A 110 -6.23 -0.26 -23.52
N GLY A 111 -7.40 0.21 -23.10
CA GLY A 111 -7.81 1.60 -23.24
C GLY A 111 -6.88 2.56 -22.50
N ILE A 112 -6.61 2.31 -21.22
CA ILE A 112 -5.73 3.14 -20.40
C ILE A 112 -4.32 3.18 -20.98
N ILE A 113 -3.73 2.00 -21.24
CA ILE A 113 -2.36 1.91 -21.76
C ILE A 113 -2.25 2.62 -23.11
N LYS A 114 -3.23 2.45 -24.00
CA LYS A 114 -3.26 3.12 -25.29
C LYS A 114 -3.26 4.63 -25.14
N VAL A 115 -4.10 5.19 -24.25
CA VAL A 115 -4.17 6.64 -23.99
C VAL A 115 -2.83 7.15 -23.46
N LEU A 116 -2.23 6.50 -22.47
CA LEU A 116 -0.94 6.89 -21.89
C LEU A 116 0.19 6.91 -22.94
N LEU A 117 0.23 5.89 -23.80
CA LEU A 117 1.23 5.80 -24.86
C LEU A 117 1.06 6.91 -25.92
N TYR A 118 -0.19 7.21 -26.32
CA TYR A 118 -0.42 8.32 -27.25
C TYR A 118 -0.09 9.67 -26.63
N VAL A 119 -0.41 9.90 -25.36
CA VAL A 119 0.00 11.13 -24.64
C VAL A 119 1.52 11.27 -24.64
N ALA A 120 2.26 10.19 -24.37
CA ALA A 120 3.73 10.20 -24.42
C ALA A 120 4.25 10.55 -25.81
N ILE A 121 3.71 9.96 -26.88
CA ILE A 121 4.10 10.27 -28.27
C ILE A 121 3.83 11.73 -28.59
N ILE A 122 2.65 12.25 -28.24
CA ILE A 122 2.26 13.65 -28.51
C ILE A 122 3.22 14.60 -27.80
N LEU A 123 3.62 14.34 -26.56
CA LEU A 123 4.59 15.17 -25.83
C LEU A 123 5.96 15.21 -26.54
N VAL A 124 6.43 14.05 -27.01
CA VAL A 124 7.70 13.98 -27.75
C VAL A 124 7.60 14.76 -29.07
N VAL A 125 6.51 14.61 -29.79
CA VAL A 125 6.27 15.34 -31.07
C VAL A 125 6.25 16.86 -30.83
N ILE A 126 5.53 17.33 -29.81
CA ILE A 126 5.45 18.75 -29.45
C ILE A 126 6.84 19.31 -29.10
N GLN A 127 7.64 18.54 -28.36
CA GLN A 127 9.00 18.92 -27.97
C GLN A 127 9.93 19.03 -29.18
N VAL A 128 9.82 18.13 -30.16
CA VAL A 128 10.61 18.19 -31.41
C VAL A 128 10.25 19.41 -32.26
N LEU A 129 9.00 19.83 -32.23
CA LEU A 129 8.56 21.08 -32.87
C LEU A 129 9.15 22.34 -32.20
N GLY A 130 9.78 22.21 -31.03
CA GLY A 130 10.38 23.31 -30.28
C GLY A 130 9.40 24.04 -29.35
N ILE A 131 8.22 23.46 -29.11
CA ILE A 131 7.23 24.00 -28.19
C ILE A 131 7.57 23.57 -26.77
N ASN A 132 7.58 24.50 -25.84
CA ASN A 132 7.88 24.21 -24.43
C ASN A 132 6.76 23.37 -23.82
N THR A 133 7.10 22.14 -23.42
CA THR A 133 6.15 21.18 -22.83
C THR A 133 6.11 21.22 -21.31
N THR A 134 6.89 22.09 -20.65
CA THR A 134 7.03 22.13 -19.18
C THR A 134 5.69 22.26 -18.47
N SER A 135 4.84 23.19 -18.92
CA SER A 135 3.51 23.39 -18.32
C SER A 135 2.59 22.19 -18.51
N ILE A 136 2.66 21.53 -19.66
CA ILE A 136 1.86 20.33 -19.95
C ILE A 136 2.33 19.17 -19.08
N VAL A 137 3.64 18.98 -18.95
CA VAL A 137 4.24 17.95 -18.08
C VAL A 137 3.86 18.23 -16.62
N ALA A 138 3.94 19.48 -16.15
CA ALA A 138 3.54 19.85 -14.79
C ALA A 138 2.04 19.56 -14.54
N MET A 139 1.17 19.85 -15.50
CA MET A 139 -0.26 19.53 -15.40
C MET A 139 -0.49 18.01 -15.36
N LEU A 140 0.18 17.24 -16.20
CA LEU A 140 0.09 15.77 -16.20
C LEU A 140 0.65 15.16 -14.90
N ALA A 141 1.74 15.72 -14.35
CA ALA A 141 2.29 15.30 -13.07
C ALA A 141 1.31 15.54 -11.92
N SER A 142 0.64 16.72 -11.89
CA SER A 142 -0.39 17.03 -10.90
C SER A 142 -1.59 16.09 -11.02
N ALA A 143 -2.06 15.83 -12.24
CA ALA A 143 -3.14 14.87 -12.51
C ALA A 143 -2.73 13.45 -12.10
N GLY A 144 -1.48 13.05 -12.40
CA GLY A 144 -0.91 11.76 -12.00
C GLY A 144 -0.84 11.58 -10.48
N LEU A 145 -0.46 12.64 -9.75
CA LEU A 145 -0.46 12.64 -8.29
C LEU A 145 -1.88 12.45 -7.74
N ALA A 146 -2.86 13.19 -8.27
CA ALA A 146 -4.25 13.07 -7.85
C ALA A 146 -4.81 11.65 -8.09
N ILE A 147 -4.53 11.07 -9.27
CA ILE A 147 -4.91 9.68 -9.59
C ILE A 147 -4.17 8.69 -8.69
N GLY A 148 -2.87 8.90 -8.44
CA GLY A 148 -2.07 8.05 -7.55
C GLY A 148 -2.63 8.03 -6.12
N MET A 149 -3.00 9.19 -5.57
CA MET A 149 -3.66 9.28 -4.25
C MET A 149 -5.02 8.58 -4.25
N ALA A 150 -5.83 8.75 -5.29
CA ALA A 150 -7.13 8.09 -5.39
C ALA A 150 -7.02 6.55 -5.46
N LEU A 151 -5.95 6.02 -6.07
CA LEU A 151 -5.71 4.59 -6.23
C LEU A 151 -4.81 3.99 -5.12
N SER A 152 -4.35 4.79 -4.15
CA SER A 152 -3.37 4.35 -3.14
C SER A 152 -3.83 3.14 -2.35
N GLY A 153 -5.11 3.08 -1.93
CA GLY A 153 -5.68 1.94 -1.21
C GLY A 153 -5.70 0.65 -2.05
N THR A 154 -5.97 0.74 -3.34
CA THR A 154 -5.91 -0.41 -4.25
C THR A 154 -4.47 -0.90 -4.42
N LEU A 155 -3.52 0.03 -4.55
CA LEU A 155 -2.11 -0.30 -4.67
C LEU A 155 -1.56 -0.93 -3.36
N GLN A 156 -2.01 -0.46 -2.20
CA GLN A 156 -1.68 -1.06 -0.90
C GLN A 156 -2.18 -2.51 -0.81
N ASN A 157 -3.41 -2.76 -1.27
CA ASN A 157 -3.95 -4.12 -1.31
C ASN A 157 -3.17 -5.03 -2.25
N PHE A 158 -2.79 -4.53 -3.42
CA PHE A 158 -1.92 -5.26 -4.35
C PHE A 158 -0.56 -5.59 -3.71
N ALA A 159 0.11 -4.59 -3.12
CA ALA A 159 1.38 -4.78 -2.44
C ALA A 159 1.25 -5.78 -1.28
N GLY A 160 0.18 -5.68 -0.47
CA GLY A 160 -0.15 -6.65 0.58
C GLY A 160 -0.29 -8.08 0.05
N GLY A 161 -1.01 -8.25 -1.07
CA GLY A 161 -1.15 -9.55 -1.73
C GLY A 161 0.19 -10.13 -2.19
N VAL A 162 1.05 -9.32 -2.79
CA VAL A 162 2.41 -9.74 -3.18
C VAL A 162 3.24 -10.14 -1.95
N MET A 163 3.17 -9.37 -0.86
CA MET A 163 3.87 -9.68 0.39
C MET A 163 3.39 -10.99 0.99
N ILE A 164 2.09 -11.24 1.02
CA ILE A 164 1.51 -12.51 1.52
C ILE A 164 2.02 -13.69 0.67
N LEU A 165 2.02 -13.58 -0.65
CA LEU A 165 2.49 -14.64 -1.54
C LEU A 165 4.01 -14.89 -1.43
N PHE A 166 4.79 -13.86 -1.12
CA PHE A 166 6.23 -13.95 -0.99
C PHE A 166 6.65 -14.48 0.38
N LEU A 167 6.17 -13.87 1.48
CA LEU A 167 6.51 -14.25 2.85
C LEU A 167 5.77 -15.49 3.34
N LYS A 168 4.58 -15.76 2.77
CA LYS A 168 3.72 -16.90 3.09
C LYS A 168 3.44 -17.04 4.59
N PRO A 169 2.95 -16.01 5.28
CA PRO A 169 2.54 -16.12 6.68
C PRO A 169 1.39 -17.14 6.85
N TYR A 170 0.64 -17.39 5.80
CA TYR A 170 -0.35 -18.45 5.66
C TYR A 170 -0.43 -18.92 4.20
N ARG A 171 -1.04 -20.06 3.99
CA ARG A 171 -1.26 -20.68 2.67
C ARG A 171 -2.75 -20.99 2.47
N VAL A 172 -3.12 -21.23 1.23
CA VAL A 172 -4.47 -21.79 0.93
C VAL A 172 -4.60 -23.15 1.62
N GLY A 173 -5.68 -23.31 2.38
CA GLY A 173 -5.95 -24.47 3.22
C GLY A 173 -5.64 -24.27 4.70
N ASP A 174 -4.90 -23.23 5.09
CA ASP A 174 -4.63 -22.93 6.49
C ASP A 174 -5.88 -22.36 7.17
N TYR A 175 -6.11 -22.73 8.42
CA TYR A 175 -7.10 -22.11 9.30
C TYR A 175 -6.42 -20.97 10.05
N ILE A 176 -6.95 -19.77 9.86
CA ILE A 176 -6.38 -18.53 10.43
C ILE A 176 -7.44 -17.72 11.15
N ASP A 177 -7.01 -16.90 12.11
CA ASP A 177 -7.75 -15.74 12.59
C ASP A 177 -7.02 -14.47 12.11
N ALA A 178 -7.75 -13.63 11.41
CA ALA A 178 -7.26 -12.35 10.92
C ALA A 178 -8.35 -11.29 11.10
N GLN A 179 -8.05 -10.23 11.84
CA GLN A 179 -9.00 -9.15 12.12
C GLN A 179 -10.26 -9.59 12.90
N GLY A 180 -10.15 -10.64 13.70
CA GLY A 180 -11.28 -11.22 14.45
C GLY A 180 -12.22 -12.09 13.60
N GLU A 181 -11.82 -12.41 12.38
CA GLU A 181 -12.54 -13.32 11.50
C GLU A 181 -11.76 -14.63 11.37
N GLU A 182 -12.36 -15.72 11.82
CA GLU A 182 -11.76 -17.05 11.79
C GLU A 182 -12.27 -17.87 10.60
N GLY A 183 -11.36 -18.58 9.93
CA GLY A 183 -11.75 -19.47 8.86
C GLY A 183 -10.57 -20.09 8.11
N THR A 184 -10.90 -21.01 7.20
CA THR A 184 -9.93 -21.64 6.29
C THR A 184 -9.71 -20.76 5.07
N VAL A 185 -8.47 -20.47 4.75
CA VAL A 185 -8.08 -19.71 3.55
C VAL A 185 -8.47 -20.52 2.31
N SER A 186 -9.46 -20.05 1.55
CA SER A 186 -9.90 -20.68 0.32
C SER A 186 -9.15 -20.17 -0.90
N LYS A 187 -8.77 -18.88 -0.90
CA LYS A 187 -8.07 -18.26 -2.02
C LYS A 187 -7.30 -17.01 -1.56
N ILE A 188 -6.11 -16.83 -2.10
CA ILE A 188 -5.36 -15.59 -2.00
C ILE A 188 -5.47 -14.88 -3.35
N GLY A 189 -6.24 -13.79 -3.39
CA GLY A 189 -6.44 -12.97 -4.58
C GLY A 189 -5.44 -11.83 -4.67
N LEU A 190 -5.56 -11.02 -5.74
CA LEU A 190 -4.66 -9.90 -5.99
C LEU A 190 -4.84 -8.76 -4.97
N PHE A 191 -6.08 -8.50 -4.56
CA PHE A 191 -6.43 -7.39 -3.66
C PHE A 191 -7.02 -7.86 -2.33
N SER A 192 -7.52 -9.10 -2.25
CA SER A 192 -8.16 -9.67 -1.07
C SER A 192 -7.83 -11.14 -0.92
N THR A 193 -7.82 -11.60 0.32
CA THR A 193 -7.82 -13.01 0.69
C THR A 193 -9.23 -13.44 1.03
N GLU A 194 -9.64 -14.59 0.53
CA GLU A 194 -10.94 -15.21 0.79
C GLU A 194 -10.76 -16.29 1.85
N ILE A 195 -11.50 -16.17 2.96
CA ILE A 195 -11.57 -17.19 3.99
C ILE A 195 -12.98 -17.75 4.05
N ARG A 196 -13.08 -19.03 4.42
CA ARG A 196 -14.34 -19.73 4.62
C ARG A 196 -14.48 -20.14 6.08
N THR A 197 -15.51 -19.64 6.74
CA THR A 197 -15.80 -19.93 8.13
C THR A 197 -16.35 -21.36 8.29
N VAL A 198 -16.38 -21.85 9.54
CA VAL A 198 -16.92 -23.19 9.86
C VAL A 198 -18.42 -23.33 9.57
N ASP A 199 -19.16 -22.21 9.58
CA ASP A 199 -20.58 -22.11 9.20
C ASP A 199 -20.78 -21.86 7.69
N ASN A 200 -19.72 -22.05 6.89
CA ASN A 200 -19.70 -21.96 5.42
C ASN A 200 -19.96 -20.56 4.85
N ARG A 201 -19.73 -19.49 5.61
CA ARG A 201 -19.70 -18.12 5.09
C ARG A 201 -18.36 -17.87 4.38
N VAL A 202 -18.42 -17.04 3.35
CA VAL A 202 -17.21 -16.59 2.64
C VAL A 202 -16.95 -15.13 3.00
N ILE A 203 -15.78 -14.86 3.54
CA ILE A 203 -15.36 -13.53 3.97
C ILE A 203 -14.17 -13.08 3.09
N TYR A 204 -14.27 -11.87 2.54
CA TYR A 204 -13.21 -11.24 1.78
C TYR A 204 -12.50 -10.20 2.63
N ILE A 205 -11.25 -10.43 2.95
CA ILE A 205 -10.45 -9.51 3.74
C ILE A 205 -9.44 -8.83 2.81
N PRO A 206 -9.37 -7.47 2.79
CA PRO A 206 -8.38 -6.75 1.99
C PRO A 206 -6.95 -7.15 2.38
N ASN A 207 -6.10 -7.42 1.39
CA ASN A 207 -4.74 -7.89 1.64
C ASN A 207 -3.88 -6.87 2.41
N SER A 208 -4.10 -5.57 2.20
CA SER A 208 -3.38 -4.52 2.95
C SER A 208 -3.67 -4.61 4.45
N THR A 209 -4.91 -4.90 4.82
CA THR A 209 -5.32 -5.05 6.22
C THR A 209 -4.66 -6.27 6.83
N ILE A 210 -4.71 -7.42 6.15
CA ILE A 210 -4.09 -8.66 6.67
C ILE A 210 -2.56 -8.48 6.80
N SER A 211 -1.90 -7.95 5.77
CA SER A 211 -0.44 -7.86 5.73
C SER A 211 0.17 -6.93 6.79
N THR A 212 -0.64 -6.04 7.38
CA THR A 212 -0.22 -5.08 8.41
C THR A 212 -0.76 -5.40 9.79
N SER A 213 -1.56 -6.45 9.94
CA SER A 213 -2.16 -6.87 11.21
C SER A 213 -1.53 -8.12 11.81
N VAL A 214 -1.95 -8.43 13.03
CA VAL A 214 -1.64 -9.72 13.65
C VAL A 214 -2.46 -10.80 12.94
N ILE A 215 -1.83 -11.94 12.68
CA ILE A 215 -2.43 -13.12 12.08
C ILE A 215 -2.12 -14.31 13.00
N ASP A 216 -3.15 -14.97 13.49
CA ASP A 216 -3.01 -16.23 14.18
C ASP A 216 -3.19 -17.37 13.18
N ASN A 217 -2.09 -18.04 12.83
CA ASN A 217 -2.12 -19.20 11.94
C ASN A 217 -2.11 -20.50 12.77
N TYR A 218 -3.26 -21.11 12.88
CA TYR A 218 -3.46 -22.34 13.64
C TYR A 218 -2.98 -23.61 12.90
N SER A 219 -2.74 -23.50 11.59
CA SER A 219 -2.35 -24.65 10.75
C SER A 219 -0.84 -24.76 10.52
N MET A 220 -0.08 -23.70 10.81
CA MET A 220 1.37 -23.66 10.53
C MET A 220 2.16 -24.63 11.40
N SER A 221 1.73 -24.85 12.64
CA SER A 221 2.33 -25.80 13.57
C SER A 221 1.62 -27.16 13.49
N GLU A 222 2.38 -28.26 13.49
CA GLU A 222 1.83 -29.62 13.47
C GLU A 222 1.09 -29.96 14.76
N MET A 223 1.53 -29.36 15.86
CA MET A 223 1.01 -29.61 17.20
C MET A 223 0.36 -28.37 17.77
N ARG A 224 -0.74 -28.57 18.47
CA ARG A 224 -1.49 -27.51 19.16
C ARG A 224 -1.79 -27.92 20.59
N ARG A 225 -1.68 -26.98 21.54
CA ARG A 225 -2.06 -27.21 22.93
C ARG A 225 -3.56 -26.99 23.11
N VAL A 226 -4.20 -27.96 23.75
CA VAL A 226 -5.57 -27.82 24.22
C VAL A 226 -5.56 -27.57 25.72
N ASP A 227 -6.28 -26.55 26.15
CA ASP A 227 -6.42 -26.18 27.56
C ASP A 227 -7.89 -26.45 27.96
N TRP A 228 -8.07 -27.26 29.01
CA TRP A 228 -9.37 -27.53 29.64
C TRP A 228 -9.41 -26.87 31.01
N SER A 229 -10.50 -26.17 31.31
CA SER A 229 -10.72 -25.53 32.62
C SER A 229 -11.82 -26.28 33.36
N VAL A 230 -11.52 -26.71 34.58
CA VAL A 230 -12.43 -27.46 35.44
C VAL A 230 -12.56 -26.74 36.77
N ALA A 231 -13.82 -26.47 37.18
CA ALA A 231 -14.13 -25.81 38.44
C ALA A 231 -14.81 -26.80 39.39
N VAL A 232 -14.17 -27.04 40.53
CA VAL A 232 -14.69 -27.96 41.59
C VAL A 232 -15.00 -27.20 42.85
N ASP A 233 -15.85 -27.79 43.70
CA ASP A 233 -16.19 -27.24 45.01
C ASP A 233 -15.01 -27.17 45.96
N TYR A 234 -14.99 -26.19 46.86
CA TYR A 234 -14.10 -26.14 47.98
C TYR A 234 -14.24 -27.37 48.87
N GLY A 235 -13.11 -27.83 49.43
CA GLY A 235 -13.03 -29.06 50.22
C GLY A 235 -12.78 -30.30 49.37
N THR A 236 -12.76 -30.20 48.05
CA THR A 236 -12.35 -31.28 47.15
C THR A 236 -10.85 -31.53 47.25
N ASP A 237 -10.42 -32.78 47.35
CA ASP A 237 -9.01 -33.13 47.39
C ASP A 237 -8.31 -32.82 46.05
N ALA A 238 -7.42 -31.82 46.06
CA ALA A 238 -6.76 -31.32 44.85
C ALA A 238 -5.87 -32.41 44.20
N ASN A 239 -5.29 -33.33 44.97
CA ASN A 239 -4.45 -34.39 44.40
C ASN A 239 -5.31 -35.41 43.65
N LYS A 240 -6.44 -35.81 44.21
CA LYS A 240 -7.40 -36.71 43.54
C LYS A 240 -7.93 -36.12 42.26
N VAL A 241 -8.26 -34.80 42.23
CA VAL A 241 -8.71 -34.11 41.00
C VAL A 241 -7.60 -34.16 39.96
N ARG A 242 -6.35 -33.86 40.36
CA ARG A 242 -5.19 -33.91 39.47
C ARG A 242 -4.99 -35.30 38.87
N GLU A 243 -5.00 -36.33 39.71
CA GLU A 243 -4.83 -37.73 39.29
C GLU A 243 -5.96 -38.17 38.32
N ALA A 244 -7.19 -37.83 38.60
CA ALA A 244 -8.34 -38.15 37.74
C ALA A 244 -8.25 -37.46 36.37
N LEU A 245 -7.92 -36.17 36.35
CA LEU A 245 -7.74 -35.42 35.08
C LEU A 245 -6.55 -35.96 34.28
N MET A 246 -5.42 -36.29 34.95
CA MET A 246 -4.27 -36.91 34.30
C MET A 246 -4.61 -38.29 33.74
N ALA A 247 -5.38 -39.10 34.44
CA ALA A 247 -5.82 -40.41 33.95
C ALA A 247 -6.67 -40.29 32.69
N ILE A 248 -7.63 -39.34 32.68
CA ILE A 248 -8.46 -39.03 31.50
C ILE A 248 -7.60 -38.67 30.32
N MET A 249 -6.65 -37.72 30.48
CA MET A 249 -5.78 -37.28 29.40
C MET A 249 -4.87 -38.39 28.88
N ARG A 250 -4.21 -39.14 29.77
CA ARG A 250 -3.31 -40.23 29.38
C ARG A 250 -4.02 -41.40 28.68
N SER A 251 -5.31 -41.55 28.90
CA SER A 251 -6.10 -42.60 28.23
C SER A 251 -6.41 -42.30 26.78
N ASP A 252 -6.34 -41.05 26.36
CA ASP A 252 -6.56 -40.65 24.95
C ASP A 252 -5.21 -40.64 24.18
N LYS A 253 -5.04 -41.61 23.30
CA LYS A 253 -3.80 -41.79 22.50
C LYS A 253 -3.50 -40.60 21.55
N ARG A 254 -4.42 -39.73 21.30
CA ARG A 254 -4.23 -38.52 20.48
C ARG A 254 -3.53 -37.40 21.24
N ILE A 255 -3.56 -37.47 22.60
CA ILE A 255 -2.78 -36.55 23.43
C ILE A 255 -1.36 -37.08 23.46
N VAL A 256 -0.42 -36.25 23.04
CA VAL A 256 1.01 -36.61 22.91
C VAL A 256 1.64 -36.68 24.29
N GLY A 257 2.53 -37.67 24.47
CA GLY A 257 3.24 -37.87 25.74
C GLY A 257 4.49 -37.00 25.90
N ASP A 258 4.98 -36.39 24.85
CA ASP A 258 6.12 -35.46 24.88
C ASP A 258 5.76 -34.23 24.02
N PRO A 259 5.51 -33.03 24.58
CA PRO A 259 5.53 -32.76 26.05
C PRO A 259 4.38 -33.45 26.81
N GLU A 260 4.69 -33.94 28.01
CA GLU A 260 3.70 -34.62 28.85
C GLU A 260 2.55 -33.67 29.19
N PRO A 261 1.27 -34.18 29.25
CA PRO A 261 0.16 -33.41 29.74
C PRO A 261 0.34 -32.98 31.19
N VAL A 262 -0.13 -31.81 31.56
CA VAL A 262 0.02 -31.24 32.90
C VAL A 262 -1.31 -30.79 33.46
N VAL A 263 -1.49 -30.94 34.77
CA VAL A 263 -2.66 -30.46 35.52
C VAL A 263 -2.20 -29.65 36.72
N PHE A 264 -2.70 -28.45 36.83
CA PHE A 264 -2.40 -27.58 37.97
C PHE A 264 -3.63 -26.79 38.38
N LEU A 265 -3.66 -26.39 39.65
CA LEU A 265 -4.64 -25.48 40.20
C LEU A 265 -4.25 -24.08 39.74
N THR A 266 -5.19 -23.40 39.05
CA THR A 266 -4.94 -22.07 38.47
C THR A 266 -5.46 -20.94 39.34
N GLU A 267 -6.59 -21.17 40.03
CA GLU A 267 -7.27 -20.11 40.74
C GLU A 267 -8.11 -20.67 41.90
N MET A 268 -8.11 -19.96 43.01
CA MET A 268 -9.06 -20.11 44.10
C MET A 268 -10.03 -18.96 44.07
N GLY A 269 -11.17 -19.12 43.33
CA GLY A 269 -12.18 -18.12 43.15
C GLY A 269 -13.22 -18.09 44.29
N ASP A 270 -14.18 -17.16 44.23
CA ASP A 270 -15.14 -16.92 45.30
C ASP A 270 -15.99 -18.16 45.66
N SER A 271 -16.33 -19.00 44.69
CA SER A 271 -17.22 -20.15 44.86
C SER A 271 -16.62 -21.45 44.32
N ALA A 272 -15.39 -21.45 43.80
CA ALA A 272 -14.80 -22.58 43.11
C ALA A 272 -13.30 -22.62 43.18
N VAL A 273 -12.74 -23.81 43.13
CA VAL A 273 -11.33 -24.04 42.88
C VAL A 273 -11.19 -24.46 41.40
N LYS A 274 -10.41 -23.68 40.63
CA LYS A 274 -10.22 -23.94 39.21
C LYS A 274 -8.93 -24.69 38.92
N PHE A 275 -9.04 -25.74 38.15
CA PHE A 275 -7.94 -26.50 37.61
C PHE A 275 -7.80 -26.27 36.11
N SER A 276 -6.59 -26.19 35.60
CA SER A 276 -6.30 -26.24 34.17
C SER A 276 -5.56 -27.53 33.84
N ALA A 277 -6.16 -28.29 32.94
CA ALA A 277 -5.53 -29.45 32.33
C ALA A 277 -5.04 -29.07 30.94
N ARG A 278 -3.80 -29.35 30.59
CA ARG A 278 -3.20 -28.97 29.31
C ARG A 278 -2.56 -30.18 28.65
N GLY A 279 -2.86 -30.38 27.39
CA GLY A 279 -2.28 -31.46 26.59
C GLY A 279 -1.96 -30.99 25.18
N TRP A 280 -0.99 -31.60 24.54
CA TRP A 280 -0.61 -31.35 23.16
C TRP A 280 -1.23 -32.41 22.27
N VAL A 281 -1.79 -31.97 21.14
CA VAL A 281 -2.42 -32.83 20.16
C VAL A 281 -1.99 -32.43 18.75
N ARG A 282 -2.15 -33.32 17.78
CA ARG A 282 -2.02 -32.93 16.39
C ARG A 282 -3.09 -31.92 16.02
N ASN A 283 -2.76 -30.97 15.17
CA ASN A 283 -3.68 -29.92 14.79
C ASN A 283 -5.00 -30.47 14.18
N SER A 284 -4.92 -31.56 13.41
CA SER A 284 -6.09 -32.26 12.85
C SER A 284 -7.07 -32.78 13.91
N ASP A 285 -6.56 -33.12 15.10
CA ASP A 285 -7.35 -33.77 16.15
C ASP A 285 -7.80 -32.77 17.24
N TYR A 286 -7.45 -31.48 17.08
CA TYR A 286 -7.67 -30.46 18.10
C TYR A 286 -9.12 -30.38 18.59
N TRP A 287 -10.06 -30.22 17.69
CA TRP A 287 -11.47 -30.04 18.05
C TRP A 287 -12.09 -31.32 18.58
N ASP A 288 -11.79 -32.46 17.97
CA ASP A 288 -12.31 -33.75 18.38
C ASP A 288 -11.84 -34.12 19.78
N VAL A 289 -10.53 -33.92 20.05
CA VAL A 289 -9.97 -34.17 21.39
C VAL A 289 -10.52 -33.19 22.39
N LYS A 290 -10.63 -31.89 22.04
CA LYS A 290 -11.13 -30.85 22.93
C LYS A 290 -12.53 -31.17 23.41
N PHE A 291 -13.45 -31.55 22.52
CA PHE A 291 -14.83 -31.85 22.87
C PHE A 291 -14.95 -33.22 23.58
N ASN A 292 -14.27 -34.25 23.10
CA ASN A 292 -14.30 -35.57 23.71
C ASN A 292 -13.78 -35.54 25.15
N ILE A 293 -12.66 -34.88 25.40
CA ILE A 293 -12.10 -34.76 26.76
C ILE A 293 -13.02 -33.94 27.66
N ASN A 294 -13.69 -32.85 27.15
CA ASN A 294 -14.69 -32.12 27.91
C ASN A 294 -15.83 -33.02 28.40
N GLU A 295 -16.36 -33.85 27.50
CA GLU A 295 -17.44 -34.77 27.82
C GLU A 295 -17.01 -35.83 28.86
N ARG A 296 -15.80 -36.35 28.67
CA ARG A 296 -15.23 -37.33 29.60
C ARG A 296 -14.92 -36.72 30.96
N ILE A 297 -14.40 -35.50 31.03
CA ILE A 297 -14.22 -34.77 32.28
C ILE A 297 -15.53 -34.65 33.02
N TYR A 298 -16.61 -34.26 32.33
CA TYR A 298 -17.91 -34.12 32.93
C TYR A 298 -18.44 -35.47 33.48
N SER A 299 -18.36 -36.52 32.69
CA SER A 299 -18.92 -37.83 33.05
C SER A 299 -18.08 -38.57 34.09
N GLU A 300 -16.76 -38.64 33.87
CA GLU A 300 -15.86 -39.45 34.73
C GLU A 300 -15.60 -38.80 36.09
N LEU A 301 -15.44 -37.45 36.17
CA LEU A 301 -15.31 -36.76 37.44
C LEU A 301 -16.60 -36.89 38.30
N SER A 302 -17.74 -36.77 37.67
CA SER A 302 -19.04 -36.95 38.34
C SER A 302 -19.18 -38.39 38.91
N ALA A 303 -18.75 -39.40 38.15
CA ALA A 303 -18.83 -40.79 38.55
C ALA A 303 -17.89 -41.12 39.76
N VAL A 304 -16.77 -40.43 39.89
CA VAL A 304 -15.84 -40.57 41.02
C VAL A 304 -16.28 -39.75 42.26
N GLY A 305 -17.37 -39.00 42.14
CA GLY A 305 -17.97 -38.26 43.25
C GLY A 305 -17.44 -36.82 43.42
N PHE A 306 -16.76 -36.25 42.42
CA PHE A 306 -16.39 -34.85 42.46
C PHE A 306 -17.60 -33.97 42.10
N ASN A 307 -17.81 -32.93 42.90
CA ASN A 307 -18.85 -31.94 42.66
C ASN A 307 -18.27 -30.76 41.85
N PHE A 308 -18.88 -30.49 40.72
CA PHE A 308 -18.61 -29.25 39.98
C PHE A 308 -19.15 -28.07 40.78
N ALA A 309 -18.36 -26.99 40.79
CA ALA A 309 -18.67 -25.79 41.53
C ALA A 309 -19.98 -25.17 41.08
N ARG A 310 -20.79 -24.79 42.09
CA ARG A 310 -22.05 -24.02 41.90
C ARG A 310 -21.94 -22.70 42.64
N PRO A 311 -22.55 -21.63 42.15
CA PRO A 311 -22.64 -20.40 42.92
C PRO A 311 -23.22 -20.67 44.30
N LYS A 312 -22.51 -20.26 45.34
CA LYS A 312 -22.93 -20.38 46.74
C LYS A 312 -23.16 -19.02 47.33
N MET A 313 -24.24 -18.86 48.14
CA MET A 313 -24.56 -17.64 48.85
C MET A 313 -24.77 -18.00 50.33
N ASP A 314 -24.02 -17.38 51.22
CA ASP A 314 -24.26 -17.47 52.67
C ASP A 314 -25.31 -16.43 53.06
N VAL A 315 -26.51 -16.90 53.45
CA VAL A 315 -27.58 -16.02 53.89
C VAL A 315 -27.66 -16.05 55.41
N ARG A 316 -27.31 -14.95 56.09
CA ARG A 316 -27.54 -14.77 57.52
C ARG A 316 -28.93 -14.15 57.77
N VAL A 317 -29.88 -14.96 58.20
CA VAL A 317 -31.19 -14.47 58.65
C VAL A 317 -31.05 -13.97 60.09
N LYS A 318 -31.18 -12.65 60.34
CA LYS A 318 -31.36 -12.11 61.67
C LYS A 318 -32.84 -12.20 62.03
N ASN A 319 -33.21 -13.07 62.96
CA ASN A 319 -34.50 -13.02 63.58
C ASN A 319 -34.46 -11.88 64.62
N ASN A 320 -35.27 -10.85 64.42
CA ASN A 320 -35.52 -9.79 65.42
C ASN A 320 -36.41 -10.29 66.51
#